data_11d435491bc93668f0a67779c9d6adca
#
_entry.id   11d435491bc93668f0a67779c9d6adca
#
_cell.length_a   1.000
_cell.length_b   1.000
_cell.length_c   1.000
_cell.angle_alpha   90.00
_cell.angle_beta   90.00
_cell.angle_gamma   90.00
#
_symmetry.space_group_name_H-M   'P 1'
#
loop_
_entity.id
_entity.type
_entity.pdbx_description
1 polymer ?
#
loop_
_entity_poly.entity_id
_entity_poly.type
_entity_poly.pdbx_seq_one_letter_code
_entity_poly.pdbx_strand_id
1 'polypeptide(L)'
;MWRGIFILLLCTVSAAAEARPRQINPIPFAHEPCSVLDGRPCTPSYCSPLEPGPCIPEIDYPYGQNLQLTIESVPSEADRAKYQKPDHDLDTIGDLFAELRSCWSPPPDNARAGMQMSVRFSFNRAGGLIGPPRLTFATPGVPADTRATYLKAINVSLNACLPLKFTGGLAGALAGRPIAIRYVDNRELGK
;
A
#
# COMPACT_ATOMS: atom_id res chain seq x y z
N MET A 1 69.82 -3.89 42.70
CA MET A 1 69.83 -3.82 41.22
C MET A 1 69.20 -5.10 40.69
N TRP A 2 67.89 -5.02 40.38
CA TRP A 2 67.25 -6.15 39.72
C TRP A 2 66.19 -5.58 38.77
N ARG A 3 66.44 -5.73 37.45
CA ARG A 3 65.61 -5.29 36.33
C ARG A 3 64.56 -6.39 36.08
N GLY A 4 63.31 -6.11 36.44
CA GLY A 4 62.18 -6.92 36.08
C GLY A 4 61.71 -6.53 34.70
N ILE A 5 61.82 -7.45 33.75
CA ILE A 5 61.27 -7.30 32.39
C ILE A 5 59.81 -7.75 32.43
N PHE A 6 58.87 -6.79 32.33
CA PHE A 6 57.45 -7.09 32.11
C PHE A 6 57.24 -7.35 30.61
N ILE A 7 57.02 -8.59 30.24
CA ILE A 7 56.56 -8.96 28.89
C ILE A 7 55.04 -8.77 28.86
N LEU A 8 54.60 -7.71 28.20
CA LEU A 8 53.20 -7.48 27.92
C LEU A 8 52.77 -8.38 26.74
N LEU A 9 52.04 -9.46 27.04
CA LEU A 9 51.43 -10.33 26.05
C LEU A 9 50.18 -9.62 25.52
N LEU A 10 50.28 -8.97 24.35
CA LEU A 10 49.13 -8.45 23.63
C LEU A 10 48.36 -9.62 22.96
N CYS A 11 47.30 -10.06 23.62
CA CYS A 11 46.32 -10.92 22.96
C CYS A 11 45.53 -10.09 21.92
N THR A 12 45.91 -10.17 20.67
CA THR A 12 45.08 -9.66 19.57
C THR A 12 43.89 -10.59 19.35
N VAL A 13 42.75 -10.22 19.92
CA VAL A 13 41.48 -10.87 19.58
C VAL A 13 41.10 -10.42 18.17
N SER A 14 41.39 -11.27 17.21
CA SER A 14 40.87 -11.09 15.83
C SER A 14 39.35 -11.35 15.88
N ALA A 15 38.58 -10.30 15.96
CA ALA A 15 37.15 -10.38 15.70
C ALA A 15 36.96 -10.73 14.22
N ALA A 16 36.75 -12.00 13.92
CA ALA A 16 36.23 -12.41 12.64
C ALA A 16 34.86 -11.80 12.47
N ALA A 17 34.78 -10.72 11.69
CA ALA A 17 33.52 -10.19 11.23
C ALA A 17 32.91 -11.25 10.29
N GLU A 18 32.04 -12.10 10.84
CA GLU A 18 31.17 -12.93 10.01
C GLU A 18 30.36 -12.00 9.14
N ALA A 19 30.78 -11.86 7.89
CA ALA A 19 30.00 -11.24 6.84
C ALA A 19 28.70 -12.06 6.73
N ARG A 20 27.61 -11.57 7.35
CA ARG A 20 26.29 -12.13 7.10
C ARG A 20 26.10 -12.12 5.60
N PRO A 21 25.83 -13.27 4.95
CA PRO A 21 25.52 -13.27 3.54
C PRO A 21 24.37 -12.29 3.34
N ARG A 22 24.60 -11.27 2.49
CA ARG A 22 23.52 -10.41 2.03
C ARG A 22 22.49 -11.37 1.44
N GLN A 23 21.32 -11.46 2.07
CA GLN A 23 20.17 -12.04 1.41
C GLN A 23 19.89 -11.17 0.20
N ILE A 24 20.46 -11.58 -0.92
CA ILE A 24 20.06 -11.05 -2.22
C ILE A 24 18.61 -11.46 -2.32
N ASN A 25 17.70 -10.48 -2.44
CA ASN A 25 16.30 -10.75 -2.70
C ASN A 25 16.24 -11.79 -3.82
N PRO A 26 15.64 -12.96 -3.58
CA PRO A 26 15.59 -13.97 -4.60
C PRO A 26 14.87 -13.39 -5.81
N ILE A 27 15.55 -13.37 -6.94
CA ILE A 27 14.91 -13.11 -8.22
C ILE A 27 13.73 -14.09 -8.29
N PRO A 28 12.52 -13.68 -8.69
CA PRO A 28 11.32 -14.53 -8.65
C PRO A 28 11.47 -15.88 -9.34
N PHE A 29 12.50 -16.05 -10.16
CA PHE A 29 12.84 -17.28 -10.88
C PHE A 29 14.14 -17.93 -10.37
N ALA A 30 14.74 -17.45 -9.27
CA ALA A 30 15.97 -18.01 -8.71
C ALA A 30 15.73 -19.24 -7.81
N HIS A 31 14.49 -19.54 -7.48
CA HIS A 31 14.15 -20.80 -6.86
C HIS A 31 14.00 -21.85 -7.95
N GLU A 32 14.84 -22.86 -7.92
CA GLU A 32 14.60 -24.06 -8.72
C GLU A 32 13.15 -24.51 -8.50
N PRO A 33 12.37 -24.69 -9.58
CA PRO A 33 10.99 -25.09 -9.43
C PRO A 33 10.95 -26.38 -8.62
N CYS A 34 10.06 -26.47 -7.65
CA CYS A 34 9.85 -27.67 -6.89
C CYS A 34 9.50 -28.80 -7.86
N SER A 35 10.37 -29.77 -8.01
CA SER A 35 10.14 -30.94 -8.83
C SER A 35 10.02 -32.19 -7.96
N VAL A 36 8.94 -32.90 -8.09
CA VAL A 36 8.78 -34.23 -7.45
C VAL A 36 9.79 -35.24 -8.00
N LEU A 37 10.41 -34.98 -9.14
CA LEU A 37 11.37 -35.87 -9.78
C LEU A 37 12.78 -35.76 -9.21
N ASP A 38 13.12 -34.62 -8.59
CA ASP A 38 14.46 -34.36 -8.07
C ASP A 38 14.64 -34.74 -6.60
N GLY A 39 13.58 -35.20 -5.93
CA GLY A 39 13.61 -35.64 -4.52
C GLY A 39 14.05 -34.54 -3.54
N ARG A 40 14.17 -33.28 -4.01
CA ARG A 40 14.52 -32.15 -3.19
C ARG A 40 13.24 -31.55 -2.61
N PRO A 41 13.14 -31.47 -1.28
CA PRO A 41 12.00 -30.78 -0.69
C PRO A 41 12.02 -29.31 -1.13
N CYS A 42 10.91 -28.83 -1.64
CA CYS A 42 10.67 -27.40 -1.74
C CYS A 42 10.89 -26.77 -0.37
N THR A 43 11.47 -25.59 -0.32
CA THR A 43 11.71 -24.91 0.95
C THR A 43 10.45 -24.95 1.81
N PRO A 44 10.55 -25.40 3.06
CA PRO A 44 9.41 -25.91 3.84
C PRO A 44 8.29 -24.93 4.13
N SER A 45 8.49 -23.64 3.86
CA SER A 45 7.49 -22.60 4.10
C SER A 45 6.41 -22.48 3.02
N TYR A 46 6.58 -23.13 1.85
CA TYR A 46 5.73 -22.85 0.68
C TYR A 46 5.06 -24.06 0.06
N CYS A 47 5.43 -25.25 0.49
CA CYS A 47 4.86 -26.48 -0.06
C CYS A 47 4.51 -27.41 1.08
N SER A 48 3.23 -27.68 1.24
CA SER A 48 2.77 -28.74 2.11
C SER A 48 2.80 -30.08 1.34
N PRO A 49 3.36 -31.16 1.92
CA PRO A 49 3.26 -32.49 1.32
C PRO A 49 1.82 -32.98 1.23
N LEU A 50 0.85 -32.30 1.84
CA LEU A 50 -0.57 -32.65 1.84
C LEU A 50 -1.38 -31.90 0.78
N GLU A 51 -0.80 -30.89 0.11
CA GLU A 51 -1.47 -30.19 -0.97
C GLU A 51 -0.87 -30.62 -2.33
N PRO A 52 -1.62 -31.36 -3.16
CA PRO A 52 -1.20 -31.70 -4.51
C PRO A 52 -1.36 -30.48 -5.41
N GLY A 53 -0.32 -29.63 -5.50
CA GLY A 53 -0.30 -28.47 -6.37
C GLY A 53 1.13 -28.02 -6.68
N PRO A 54 1.34 -27.23 -7.75
CA PRO A 54 2.63 -26.65 -7.98
C PRO A 54 2.95 -25.72 -6.80
N CYS A 55 4.17 -25.86 -6.26
CA CYS A 55 4.68 -24.95 -5.26
C CYS A 55 4.77 -23.54 -5.88
N ILE A 56 3.79 -22.70 -5.59
CA ILE A 56 3.85 -21.29 -5.94
C ILE A 56 4.53 -20.61 -4.75
N PRO A 57 5.75 -20.08 -4.91
CA PRO A 57 6.36 -19.31 -3.85
C PRO A 57 5.39 -18.16 -3.53
N GLU A 58 5.04 -18.00 -2.27
CA GLU A 58 4.39 -16.80 -1.79
C GLU A 58 5.39 -15.67 -2.04
N ILE A 59 5.21 -14.96 -3.13
CA ILE A 59 6.02 -13.82 -3.46
C ILE A 59 5.54 -12.75 -2.50
N ASP A 60 6.19 -12.69 -1.35
CA ASP A 60 6.11 -11.54 -0.48
C ASP A 60 6.76 -10.39 -1.24
N TYR A 61 5.94 -9.72 -2.05
CA TYR A 61 6.38 -8.52 -2.73
C TYR A 61 6.56 -7.44 -1.67
N PRO A 62 7.79 -7.09 -1.27
CA PRO A 62 8.01 -5.92 -0.43
C PRO A 62 7.63 -4.62 -1.16
N TYR A 63 7.18 -4.73 -2.41
CA TYR A 63 6.76 -3.64 -3.29
C TYR A 63 5.27 -3.30 -3.20
N GLY A 64 4.56 -3.92 -2.29
CA GLY A 64 3.15 -3.63 -2.10
C GLY A 64 2.89 -3.05 -0.73
N GLN A 65 3.40 -1.87 -0.41
CA GLN A 65 2.54 -1.04 0.43
C GLN A 65 1.22 -1.00 -0.34
N ASN A 66 0.24 -1.74 0.18
CA ASN A 66 -1.11 -1.66 -0.33
C ASN A 66 -1.46 -0.17 -0.30
N LEU A 67 -1.59 0.44 -1.48
CA LEU A 67 -1.97 1.83 -1.60
C LEU A 67 -3.43 1.92 -1.15
N GLN A 68 -3.62 1.92 0.17
CA GLN A 68 -4.91 1.98 0.83
C GLN A 68 -5.06 3.32 1.51
N LEU A 69 -6.18 3.96 1.28
CA LEU A 69 -6.54 5.24 1.84
C LEU A 69 -7.93 5.14 2.46
N THR A 70 -8.10 5.71 3.65
CA THR A 70 -9.42 5.99 4.21
C THR A 70 -9.69 7.49 4.10
N ILE A 71 -10.86 7.84 3.59
CA ILE A 71 -11.36 9.20 3.49
C ILE A 71 -12.65 9.28 4.30
N GLU A 72 -12.66 10.16 5.28
CA GLU A 72 -13.81 10.45 6.13
C GLU A 72 -14.52 11.70 5.63
N SER A 73 -15.84 11.74 5.73
CA SER A 73 -16.61 12.93 5.36
C SER A 73 -16.37 14.10 6.30
N VAL A 74 -16.11 13.80 7.58
CA VAL A 74 -15.71 14.79 8.60
C VAL A 74 -14.42 14.30 9.23
N PRO A 75 -13.26 14.88 8.85
CA PRO A 75 -11.98 14.52 9.44
C PRO A 75 -11.92 14.90 10.93
N SER A 76 -11.21 14.09 11.71
CA SER A 76 -10.89 14.45 13.09
C SER A 76 -10.04 15.72 13.14
N GLU A 77 -10.03 16.41 14.28
CA GLU A 77 -9.17 17.59 14.48
C GLU A 77 -7.69 17.29 14.18
N ALA A 78 -7.21 16.13 14.62
CA ALA A 78 -5.83 15.68 14.39
C ALA A 78 -5.53 15.38 12.92
N ASP A 79 -6.54 15.06 12.12
CA ASP A 79 -6.38 14.67 10.73
C ASP A 79 -6.65 15.80 9.73
N ARG A 80 -7.14 16.95 10.17
CA ARG A 80 -7.49 18.09 9.28
C ARG A 80 -6.35 18.50 8.37
N ALA A 81 -5.12 18.50 8.87
CA ALA A 81 -3.95 18.85 8.07
C ALA A 81 -3.74 17.90 6.88
N LYS A 82 -4.14 16.62 7.01
CA LYS A 82 -4.02 15.61 5.94
C LYS A 82 -5.05 15.81 4.80
N TYR A 83 -6.03 16.69 5.00
CA TYR A 83 -7.06 17.05 4.02
C TYR A 83 -6.77 18.36 3.29
N GLN A 84 -5.66 18.99 3.59
CA GLN A 84 -5.24 20.19 2.87
C GLN A 84 -4.69 19.79 1.51
N LYS A 85 -5.16 20.49 0.48
CA LYS A 85 -4.69 20.30 -0.89
C LYS A 85 -3.23 20.73 -1.00
N PRO A 86 -2.34 19.89 -1.58
CA PRO A 86 -0.98 20.31 -1.91
C PRO A 86 -0.96 21.50 -2.89
N ASP A 87 -0.04 22.41 -2.70
CA ASP A 87 0.15 23.59 -3.56
C ASP A 87 1.26 23.39 -4.61
N HIS A 88 1.80 22.19 -4.70
CA HIS A 88 2.89 21.77 -5.57
C HIS A 88 2.54 20.49 -6.34
N ASP A 89 3.36 20.14 -7.33
CA ASP A 89 3.23 18.87 -8.04
C ASP A 89 3.46 17.70 -7.07
N LEU A 90 2.62 16.68 -7.16
CA LEU A 90 2.61 15.56 -6.22
C LEU A 90 3.89 14.74 -6.38
N ASP A 91 4.69 14.66 -5.31
CA ASP A 91 5.97 13.96 -5.30
C ASP A 91 5.96 12.72 -4.39
N THR A 92 5.07 12.69 -3.42
CA THR A 92 4.97 11.60 -2.45
C THR A 92 3.59 10.94 -2.45
N ILE A 93 3.50 9.74 -1.89
CA ILE A 93 2.22 9.07 -1.62
C ILE A 93 1.37 9.89 -0.65
N GLY A 94 2.01 10.60 0.28
CA GLY A 94 1.34 11.52 1.20
C GLY A 94 0.60 12.64 0.45
N ASP A 95 1.26 13.28 -0.52
CA ASP A 95 0.67 14.33 -1.35
C ASP A 95 -0.50 13.80 -2.18
N LEU A 96 -0.32 12.62 -2.81
CA LEU A 96 -1.41 11.94 -3.52
C LEU A 96 -2.62 11.74 -2.60
N PHE A 97 -2.41 11.27 -1.39
CA PHE A 97 -3.49 11.01 -0.46
C PHE A 97 -4.14 12.31 0.05
N ALA A 98 -3.37 13.37 0.26
CA ALA A 98 -3.88 14.69 0.61
C ALA A 98 -4.74 15.27 -0.53
N GLU A 99 -4.26 15.20 -1.77
CA GLU A 99 -5.01 15.63 -2.95
C GLU A 99 -6.34 14.89 -3.06
N LEU A 100 -6.34 13.54 -2.98
CA LEU A 100 -7.54 12.73 -3.09
C LEU A 100 -8.54 12.99 -1.96
N ARG A 101 -8.06 13.28 -0.73
CA ARG A 101 -8.92 13.69 0.38
C ARG A 101 -9.55 15.05 0.14
N SER A 102 -8.78 16.01 -0.36
CA SER A 102 -9.25 17.37 -0.58
C SER A 102 -10.39 17.46 -1.62
N CYS A 103 -10.47 16.51 -2.53
CA CYS A 103 -11.49 16.46 -3.57
C CYS A 103 -12.77 15.76 -3.13
N TRP A 104 -12.78 15.10 -1.98
CA TRP A 104 -13.96 14.37 -1.55
C TRP A 104 -15.12 15.31 -1.21
N SER A 105 -16.24 15.08 -1.88
CA SER A 105 -17.49 15.76 -1.60
C SER A 105 -18.62 14.72 -1.47
N PRO A 106 -19.04 14.40 -0.24
CA PRO A 106 -20.11 13.44 -0.04
C PRO A 106 -21.46 13.98 -0.54
N PRO A 107 -22.41 13.10 -0.89
CA PRO A 107 -23.75 13.54 -1.31
C PRO A 107 -24.44 14.28 -0.16
N PRO A 108 -25.09 15.45 -0.41
CA PRO A 108 -25.65 16.28 0.64
C PRO A 108 -26.87 15.65 1.34
N ASP A 109 -27.70 14.94 0.59
CA ASP A 109 -29.06 14.56 1.03
C ASP A 109 -29.19 13.09 1.47
N ASN A 110 -28.13 12.29 1.36
CA ASN A 110 -28.15 10.85 1.66
C ASN A 110 -27.13 10.48 2.74
N ALA A 111 -26.97 11.36 3.72
CA ALA A 111 -26.14 11.04 4.88
C ALA A 111 -26.71 9.81 5.59
N ARG A 112 -25.93 8.75 5.60
CA ARG A 112 -26.22 7.56 6.39
C ARG A 112 -25.06 7.31 7.33
N ALA A 113 -25.30 7.51 8.61
CA ALA A 113 -24.30 7.30 9.65
C ALA A 113 -23.61 5.93 9.48
N GLY A 114 -22.28 5.94 9.46
CA GLY A 114 -21.49 4.74 9.36
C GLY A 114 -21.48 4.06 7.99
N MET A 115 -22.03 4.68 6.93
CA MET A 115 -21.91 4.13 5.58
C MET A 115 -20.45 4.10 5.14
N GLN A 116 -20.03 2.94 4.65
CA GLN A 116 -18.70 2.75 4.08
C GLN A 116 -18.81 2.20 2.66
N MET A 117 -17.97 2.73 1.78
CA MET A 117 -17.84 2.25 0.42
C MET A 117 -16.38 2.22 0.01
N SER A 118 -15.92 1.10 -0.53
CA SER A 118 -14.55 0.99 -1.03
C SER A 118 -14.54 0.84 -2.54
N VAL A 119 -13.66 1.59 -3.18
CA VAL A 119 -13.42 1.51 -4.62
C VAL A 119 -11.96 1.23 -4.91
N ARG A 120 -11.69 0.61 -6.06
CA ARG A 120 -10.35 0.33 -6.56
C ARG A 120 -10.19 0.88 -7.96
N PHE A 121 -9.07 1.53 -8.21
CA PHE A 121 -8.71 2.09 -9.51
C PHE A 121 -7.19 2.24 -9.65
N SER A 122 -6.71 2.66 -10.81
CA SER A 122 -5.30 2.94 -11.07
C SER A 122 -5.16 4.23 -11.88
N PHE A 123 -4.00 4.88 -11.77
CA PHE A 123 -3.65 6.05 -12.58
C PHE A 123 -2.71 5.67 -13.71
N ASN A 124 -2.78 6.41 -14.81
CA ASN A 124 -1.76 6.44 -15.82
C ASN A 124 -0.66 7.46 -15.44
N ARG A 125 0.43 7.52 -16.22
CA ARG A 125 1.54 8.46 -15.97
C ARG A 125 1.15 9.93 -16.08
N ALA A 126 0.09 10.24 -16.83
CA ALA A 126 -0.40 11.59 -17.01
C ALA A 126 -1.39 12.03 -15.90
N GLY A 127 -1.57 11.23 -14.85
CA GLY A 127 -2.46 11.52 -13.74
C GLY A 127 -3.94 11.26 -13.99
N GLY A 128 -4.30 10.67 -15.13
CA GLY A 128 -5.66 10.25 -15.44
C GLY A 128 -5.95 8.83 -14.95
N LEU A 129 -7.25 8.50 -14.77
CA LEU A 129 -7.66 7.14 -14.42
C LEU A 129 -7.46 6.16 -15.59
N ILE A 130 -7.06 4.93 -15.24
CA ILE A 130 -7.10 3.78 -16.17
C ILE A 130 -8.44 3.08 -15.98
N GLY A 131 -9.44 3.53 -16.71
CA GLY A 131 -10.80 3.02 -16.61
C GLY A 131 -11.57 3.52 -15.37
N PRO A 132 -12.86 3.15 -15.27
CA PRO A 132 -13.71 3.60 -14.18
C PRO A 132 -13.34 2.91 -12.84
N PRO A 133 -13.53 3.61 -11.71
CA PRO A 133 -13.37 3.01 -10.39
C PRO A 133 -14.30 1.82 -10.19
N ARG A 134 -13.76 0.73 -9.67
CA ARG A 134 -14.52 -0.49 -9.39
C ARG A 134 -14.92 -0.53 -7.92
N LEU A 135 -16.21 -0.70 -7.65
CA LEU A 135 -16.72 -0.93 -6.31
C LEU A 135 -16.22 -2.29 -5.81
N THR A 136 -15.57 -2.32 -4.64
CA THR A 136 -15.07 -3.54 -4.00
C THR A 136 -15.79 -3.87 -2.70
N PHE A 137 -16.38 -2.88 -2.05
CA PHE A 137 -17.14 -3.05 -0.82
C PHE A 137 -18.21 -1.95 -0.68
N ALA A 138 -19.35 -2.31 -0.14
CA ALA A 138 -20.34 -1.38 0.38
C ALA A 138 -20.92 -1.96 1.66
N THR A 139 -21.30 -1.10 2.62
CA THR A 139 -21.97 -1.51 3.86
C THR A 139 -23.17 -2.41 3.55
N PRO A 140 -23.27 -3.61 4.18
CA PRO A 140 -24.39 -4.51 3.96
C PRO A 140 -25.73 -3.86 4.30
N GLY A 141 -26.80 -4.27 3.58
CA GLY A 141 -28.16 -3.77 3.83
C GLY A 141 -28.43 -2.35 3.37
N VAL A 142 -27.48 -1.69 2.66
CA VAL A 142 -27.71 -0.38 2.05
C VAL A 142 -28.55 -0.54 0.78
N PRO A 143 -29.64 0.26 0.58
CA PRO A 143 -30.44 0.26 -0.61
C PRO A 143 -29.62 0.52 -1.89
N ALA A 144 -30.07 -0.02 -3.01
CA ALA A 144 -29.33 0.08 -4.28
C ALA A 144 -29.22 1.53 -4.80
N ASP A 145 -30.26 2.31 -4.62
CA ASP A 145 -30.31 3.75 -4.98
C ASP A 145 -29.34 4.58 -4.15
N THR A 146 -29.25 4.33 -2.85
CA THR A 146 -28.28 4.96 -1.95
C THR A 146 -26.86 4.60 -2.39
N ARG A 147 -26.58 3.32 -2.68
CA ARG A 147 -25.25 2.91 -3.20
C ARG A 147 -24.91 3.61 -4.50
N ALA A 148 -25.87 3.70 -5.42
CA ALA A 148 -25.68 4.39 -6.71
C ALA A 148 -25.37 5.88 -6.50
N THR A 149 -26.05 6.54 -5.56
CA THR A 149 -25.83 7.95 -5.22
C THR A 149 -24.42 8.18 -4.69
N TYR A 150 -23.96 7.35 -3.73
CA TYR A 150 -22.58 7.44 -3.21
C TYR A 150 -21.54 7.13 -4.27
N LEU A 151 -21.75 6.11 -5.10
CA LEU A 151 -20.82 5.80 -6.18
C LEU A 151 -20.73 6.94 -7.20
N LYS A 152 -21.84 7.60 -7.49
CA LYS A 152 -21.86 8.81 -8.33
C LYS A 152 -21.06 9.94 -7.67
N ALA A 153 -21.24 10.19 -6.38
CA ALA A 153 -20.48 11.21 -5.65
C ALA A 153 -18.97 10.92 -5.65
N ILE A 154 -18.57 9.65 -5.46
CA ILE A 154 -17.17 9.22 -5.56
C ILE A 154 -16.60 9.51 -6.95
N ASN A 155 -17.33 9.14 -8.02
CA ASN A 155 -16.88 9.39 -9.39
C ASN A 155 -16.77 10.89 -9.69
N VAL A 156 -17.74 11.70 -9.27
CA VAL A 156 -17.70 13.16 -9.43
C VAL A 156 -16.51 13.76 -8.71
N SER A 157 -16.28 13.37 -7.45
CA SER A 157 -15.15 13.84 -6.63
C SER A 157 -13.80 13.47 -7.25
N LEU A 158 -13.63 12.23 -7.70
CA LEU A 158 -12.41 11.79 -8.39
C LEU A 158 -12.18 12.58 -9.68
N ASN A 159 -13.22 12.75 -10.50
CA ASN A 159 -13.10 13.50 -11.75
C ASN A 159 -12.77 14.99 -11.52
N ALA A 160 -13.21 15.57 -10.41
CA ALA A 160 -12.89 16.97 -10.07
C ALA A 160 -11.40 17.15 -9.71
N CYS A 161 -10.70 16.09 -9.26
CA CYS A 161 -9.27 16.10 -9.02
C CYS A 161 -8.42 15.92 -10.27
N LEU A 162 -8.98 15.34 -11.31
CA LEU A 162 -8.20 14.88 -12.46
C LEU A 162 -8.02 15.97 -13.54
N PRO A 163 -6.88 15.95 -14.26
CA PRO A 163 -5.74 15.06 -14.07
C PRO A 163 -4.86 15.48 -12.90
N LEU A 164 -4.34 14.49 -12.14
CA LEU A 164 -3.38 14.73 -11.07
C LEU A 164 -2.02 15.16 -11.64
N LYS A 165 -1.40 16.15 -11.03
CA LYS A 165 -0.07 16.62 -11.44
C LYS A 165 1.00 15.86 -10.66
N PHE A 166 1.56 14.83 -11.27
CA PHE A 166 2.64 14.04 -10.68
C PHE A 166 4.01 14.56 -11.10
N THR A 167 4.99 14.50 -10.20
CA THR A 167 6.39 14.51 -10.61
C THR A 167 6.72 13.26 -11.41
N GLY A 168 7.80 13.32 -12.21
CA GLY A 168 8.21 12.16 -13.04
C GLY A 168 8.49 10.90 -12.22
N GLY A 169 9.02 11.06 -11.00
CA GLY A 169 9.29 9.96 -10.07
C GLY A 169 8.00 9.28 -9.60
N LEU A 170 7.07 10.06 -9.08
CA LEU A 170 5.80 9.53 -8.59
C LEU A 170 4.95 8.95 -9.72
N ALA A 171 4.91 9.61 -10.88
CA ALA A 171 4.21 9.11 -12.07
C ALA A 171 4.69 7.72 -12.49
N GLY A 172 6.02 7.50 -12.49
CA GLY A 172 6.61 6.19 -12.79
C GLY A 172 6.28 5.13 -11.75
N ALA A 173 6.29 5.50 -10.47
CA ALA A 173 6.02 4.59 -9.36
C ALA A 173 4.55 4.17 -9.25
N LEU A 174 3.61 5.03 -9.67
CA LEU A 174 2.17 4.80 -9.52
C LEU A 174 1.49 4.22 -10.75
N ALA A 175 2.05 4.41 -11.95
CA ALA A 175 1.41 4.02 -13.19
C ALA A 175 0.99 2.54 -13.21
N GLY A 176 -0.30 2.30 -13.36
CA GLY A 176 -0.90 0.97 -13.39
C GLY A 176 -1.06 0.30 -12.02
N ARG A 177 -0.51 0.86 -10.94
CA ARG A 177 -0.67 0.27 -9.60
C ARG A 177 -2.09 0.48 -9.07
N PRO A 178 -2.70 -0.56 -8.51
CA PRO A 178 -4.03 -0.44 -7.93
C PRO A 178 -4.00 0.35 -6.62
N ILE A 179 -4.92 1.28 -6.50
CA ILE A 179 -5.17 2.07 -5.29
C ILE A 179 -6.56 1.70 -4.78
N ALA A 180 -6.69 1.42 -3.51
CA ALA A 180 -7.95 1.15 -2.84
C ALA A 180 -8.31 2.30 -1.90
N ILE A 181 -9.48 2.89 -2.09
CA ILE A 181 -9.96 3.97 -1.22
C ILE A 181 -11.23 3.49 -0.53
N ARG A 182 -11.25 3.64 0.80
CA ARG A 182 -12.43 3.48 1.62
C ARG A 182 -12.99 4.87 1.96
N TYR A 183 -14.18 5.14 1.51
CA TYR A 183 -14.95 6.33 1.89
C TYR A 183 -15.86 5.98 3.08
N VAL A 184 -15.81 6.81 4.10
CA VAL A 184 -16.60 6.63 5.34
C VAL A 184 -17.45 7.88 5.55
N ASP A 185 -18.75 7.71 5.60
CA ASP A 185 -19.67 8.79 5.97
C ASP A 185 -19.89 8.77 7.47
N ASN A 186 -19.20 9.65 8.16
CA ASN A 186 -19.25 9.81 9.62
C ASN A 186 -19.94 11.10 10.06
N ARG A 187 -20.72 11.77 9.16
CA ARG A 187 -21.32 13.08 9.45
C ARG A 187 -22.29 13.09 10.63
N GLU A 188 -22.95 11.98 10.91
CA GLU A 188 -23.90 11.84 12.03
C GLU A 188 -23.30 11.18 13.28
N LEU A 189 -22.10 10.63 13.19
CA LEU A 189 -21.44 9.97 14.33
C LEU A 189 -20.79 10.95 15.30
N GLY A 190 -20.73 12.23 14.97
CA GLY A 190 -20.08 13.28 15.75
C GLY A 190 -21.03 14.23 16.52
N LYS A 191 -22.33 13.88 16.67
CA LYS A 191 -23.29 14.65 17.49
C LYS A 191 -23.50 14.03 18.84
#